data_6c3962f3d181ad8a0f7bc255e4aaba83
#
_entry.id   6c3962f3d181ad8a0f7bc255e4aaba83
#
_cell.length_a   1.000
_cell.length_b   1.000
_cell.length_c   1.000
_cell.angle_alpha   90.00
_cell.angle_beta   90.00
_cell.angle_gamma   90.00
#
_symmetry.space_group_name_H-M   'P 1'
#
loop_
_entity.id
_entity.type
_entity.pdbx_description
1 polymer ?
#
loop_
_entity_poly.entity_id
_entity_poly.type
_entity_poly.pdbx_seq_one_letter_code
_entity_poly.pdbx_strand_id
1 'polypeptide(L)'
;MKGIDHIHAQTYHGRKGPVKNDFSYAIDYVLIDLNRSVSLPTLFSHNSFNLFSLYDLDHGGMPKQGQGLRWVQEILQAQDLPGQERILLLAQPRTLGHVFNPVSFWLCFDQQDHLRVVIAEVGNTFGQRHSYLCHRDNFAPIAAQDKISAQKIFHVSPFQPTHGDYQFQFDIQSELIDISIEYLREGGGLLATLVGPRQPLTN
;
A
#
# COMPACT_ATOMS: atom_id res chain seq x y z
N MET A 1 3.01 -17.74 2.98
CA MET A 1 1.65 -17.33 3.41
C MET A 1 0.66 -18.28 2.75
N LYS A 2 -0.23 -18.93 3.51
CA LYS A 2 -1.23 -19.87 2.98
C LYS A 2 -2.65 -19.27 2.92
N GLY A 3 -2.82 -18.01 3.26
CA GLY A 3 -4.12 -17.37 3.37
C GLY A 3 -4.01 -15.85 3.30
N ILE A 4 -4.92 -15.18 3.95
CA ILE A 4 -4.98 -13.74 4.15
C ILE A 4 -4.54 -13.42 5.59
N ASP A 5 -3.73 -12.38 5.76
CA ASP A 5 -3.38 -11.89 7.09
C ASP A 5 -4.21 -10.65 7.43
N HIS A 6 -4.60 -10.53 8.69
CA HIS A 6 -5.16 -9.33 9.30
C HIS A 6 -4.03 -8.55 9.98
N ILE A 7 -4.03 -7.24 9.82
CA ILE A 7 -3.08 -6.32 10.41
C ILE A 7 -3.89 -5.30 11.23
N HIS A 8 -3.98 -5.53 12.55
CA HIS A 8 -4.53 -4.55 13.47
C HIS A 8 -3.44 -3.52 13.79
N ALA A 9 -3.39 -2.46 13.00
CA ALA A 9 -2.31 -1.49 13.04
C ALA A 9 -2.65 -0.27 13.88
N GLN A 10 -1.59 0.35 14.43
CA GLN A 10 -1.62 1.73 14.90
C GLN A 10 -1.06 2.63 13.80
N THR A 11 -1.79 3.67 13.47
CA THR A 11 -1.30 4.73 12.60
C THR A 11 -1.05 5.99 13.43
N TYR A 12 0.04 6.68 13.10
CA TYR A 12 0.38 7.98 13.65
C TYR A 12 0.47 8.99 12.50
N HIS A 13 -0.06 10.16 12.72
CA HIS A 13 0.09 11.30 11.82
C HIS A 13 0.64 12.47 12.58
N GLY A 14 1.82 12.94 12.21
CA GLY A 14 2.48 14.09 12.84
C GLY A 14 2.85 15.15 11.82
N ARG A 15 2.46 16.40 12.08
CA ARG A 15 2.87 17.54 11.27
C ARG A 15 4.22 18.04 11.74
N LYS A 16 5.17 18.21 10.81
CA LYS A 16 6.46 18.87 11.01
C LYS A 16 6.33 20.35 10.66
N GLY A 17 6.78 21.25 11.52
CA GLY A 17 6.76 22.70 11.30
C GLY A 17 6.36 23.50 12.53
N PRO A 18 6.08 24.83 12.37
CA PRO A 18 5.76 25.73 13.48
C PRO A 18 4.48 25.33 14.23
N VAL A 19 3.51 24.78 13.52
CA VAL A 19 2.26 24.27 14.12
C VAL A 19 2.38 22.75 14.24
N LYS A 20 2.64 22.28 15.46
CA LYS A 20 2.62 20.86 15.80
C LYS A 20 1.18 20.41 15.97
N ASN A 21 0.79 19.37 15.25
CA ASN A 21 -0.45 18.65 15.45
C ASN A 21 -0.19 17.19 15.13
N ASP A 22 -0.51 16.31 16.06
CA ASP A 22 -0.35 14.87 15.89
C ASP A 22 -1.52 14.12 16.48
N PHE A 23 -1.81 12.98 15.90
CA PHE A 23 -2.84 12.07 16.35
C PHE A 23 -2.50 10.64 15.98
N SER A 24 -3.02 9.70 16.77
CA SER A 24 -2.89 8.26 16.52
C SER A 24 -4.26 7.60 16.64
N TYR A 25 -4.48 6.56 15.84
CA TYR A 25 -5.68 5.73 15.92
C TYR A 25 -5.40 4.32 15.43
N ALA A 26 -6.22 3.37 15.86
CA ALA A 26 -6.16 2.00 15.37
C ALA A 26 -6.87 1.89 14.02
N ILE A 27 -6.36 1.02 13.16
CA ILE A 27 -6.86 0.81 11.81
C ILE A 27 -6.63 -0.64 11.38
N ASP A 28 -7.58 -1.21 10.66
CA ASP A 28 -7.50 -2.59 10.22
C ASP A 28 -7.17 -2.68 8.73
N TYR A 29 -6.14 -3.45 8.42
CA TYR A 29 -5.72 -3.80 7.06
C TYR A 29 -5.79 -5.30 6.86
N VAL A 30 -5.82 -5.71 5.62
CA VAL A 30 -5.58 -7.10 5.22
C VAL A 30 -4.39 -7.14 4.26
N LEU A 31 -3.62 -8.23 4.35
CA LEU A 31 -2.52 -8.54 3.45
C LEU A 31 -2.84 -9.84 2.72
N ILE A 32 -2.96 -9.78 1.40
CA ILE A 32 -3.41 -10.90 0.58
C ILE A 32 -2.53 -11.07 -0.67
N ASP A 33 -2.28 -12.33 -1.04
CA ASP A 33 -1.65 -12.71 -2.31
C ASP A 33 -2.75 -12.94 -3.36
N LEU A 34 -2.92 -12.01 -4.27
CA LEU A 34 -3.91 -12.09 -5.33
C LEU A 34 -3.46 -12.96 -6.53
N ASN A 35 -2.18 -13.35 -6.59
CA ASN A 35 -1.67 -14.30 -7.58
C ASN A 35 -2.04 -15.75 -7.27
N ARG A 36 -2.43 -16.02 -6.04
CA ARG A 36 -2.70 -17.39 -5.56
C ARG A 36 -4.15 -17.56 -5.18
N SER A 37 -4.68 -18.73 -5.45
CA SER A 37 -5.95 -19.13 -4.88
C SER A 37 -5.78 -19.32 -3.38
N VAL A 38 -6.38 -18.46 -2.57
CA VAL A 38 -6.36 -18.53 -1.11
C VAL A 38 -7.74 -18.91 -0.59
N SER A 39 -7.78 -19.72 0.45
CA SER A 39 -9.03 -19.95 1.19
C SER A 39 -9.35 -18.70 2.01
N LEU A 40 -10.50 -18.10 1.74
CA LEU A 40 -10.97 -16.93 2.47
C LEU A 40 -11.87 -17.35 3.64
N PRO A 41 -11.85 -16.60 4.76
CA PRO A 41 -12.81 -16.79 5.84
C PRO A 41 -14.26 -16.57 5.36
N THR A 42 -15.22 -17.17 6.07
CA THR A 42 -16.65 -17.11 5.70
C THR A 42 -17.19 -15.68 5.58
N LEU A 43 -16.70 -14.77 6.43
CA LEU A 43 -17.15 -13.37 6.48
C LEU A 43 -16.32 -12.43 5.60
N PHE A 44 -15.38 -12.99 4.80
CA PHE A 44 -14.53 -12.22 3.89
C PHE A 44 -14.69 -12.71 2.46
N SER A 45 -14.69 -11.80 1.49
CA SER A 45 -14.76 -12.14 0.06
C SER A 45 -13.88 -11.26 -0.81
N HIS A 46 -13.54 -11.75 -1.99
CA HIS A 46 -12.88 -11.01 -3.05
C HIS A 46 -13.86 -10.84 -4.23
N ASN A 47 -14.01 -9.60 -4.69
CA ASN A 47 -14.91 -9.20 -5.79
C ASN A 47 -16.39 -9.59 -5.62
N SER A 48 -16.82 -9.82 -4.37
CA SER A 48 -18.23 -10.05 -4.04
C SER A 48 -18.59 -9.43 -2.70
N PHE A 49 -19.89 -9.16 -2.48
CA PHE A 49 -20.38 -8.55 -1.24
C PHE A 49 -20.28 -9.53 -0.06
N ASN A 50 -19.77 -9.04 1.06
CA ASN A 50 -19.72 -9.75 2.35
C ASN A 50 -19.63 -8.73 3.50
N LEU A 51 -19.49 -9.21 4.75
CA LEU A 51 -19.22 -8.35 5.91
C LEU A 51 -17.92 -7.57 5.69
N PHE A 52 -16.87 -8.28 5.27
CA PHE A 52 -15.61 -7.69 4.79
C PHE A 52 -15.34 -8.14 3.36
N SER A 53 -14.85 -7.24 2.54
CA SER A 53 -14.54 -7.58 1.16
C SER A 53 -13.43 -6.72 0.56
N LEU A 54 -12.65 -7.29 -0.36
CA LEU A 54 -11.76 -6.55 -1.25
C LEU A 54 -12.33 -6.59 -2.67
N TYR A 55 -12.21 -5.49 -3.36
CA TYR A 55 -12.60 -5.39 -4.78
C TYR A 55 -11.42 -4.86 -5.59
N ASP A 56 -11.10 -5.52 -6.69
CA ASP A 56 -10.10 -5.04 -7.64
C ASP A 56 -10.43 -3.64 -8.16
N LEU A 57 -11.71 -3.32 -8.25
CA LEU A 57 -12.22 -1.99 -8.63
C LEU A 57 -11.71 -0.86 -7.73
N ASP A 58 -11.35 -1.17 -6.48
CA ASP A 58 -10.86 -0.18 -5.51
C ASP A 58 -9.34 0.01 -5.59
N HIS A 59 -8.61 -0.85 -6.31
CA HIS A 59 -7.15 -0.92 -6.32
C HIS A 59 -6.59 -1.06 -7.72
N GLY A 60 -5.36 -0.60 -7.93
CA GLY A 60 -4.68 -0.74 -9.22
C GLY A 60 -5.23 0.21 -10.28
N GLY A 61 -4.91 1.51 -10.17
CA GLY A 61 -5.25 2.50 -11.18
C GLY A 61 -6.20 3.61 -10.70
N MET A 62 -7.05 4.08 -11.60
CA MET A 62 -7.97 5.19 -11.29
C MET A 62 -9.02 4.79 -10.24
N PRO A 63 -9.39 5.70 -9.33
CA PRO A 63 -10.47 5.44 -8.36
C PRO A 63 -11.75 4.95 -9.03
N LYS A 64 -12.36 3.89 -8.49
CA LYS A 64 -13.57 3.23 -9.01
C LYS A 64 -13.43 2.61 -10.41
N GLN A 65 -12.22 2.52 -10.94
CA GLN A 65 -11.88 1.89 -12.21
C GLN A 65 -10.61 1.03 -12.07
N GLY A 66 -10.33 0.57 -10.85
CA GLY A 66 -9.18 -0.27 -10.57
C GLY A 66 -9.23 -1.58 -11.35
N GLN A 67 -8.06 -2.07 -11.71
CA GLN A 67 -7.85 -3.32 -12.43
C GLN A 67 -7.13 -4.36 -11.57
N GLY A 68 -6.95 -4.06 -10.28
CA GLY A 68 -6.30 -4.95 -9.34
C GLY A 68 -4.88 -5.33 -9.78
N LEU A 69 -4.56 -6.60 -9.62
CA LEU A 69 -3.24 -7.16 -9.92
C LEU A 69 -2.78 -6.93 -11.37
N ARG A 70 -3.70 -6.93 -12.33
CA ARG A 70 -3.37 -6.72 -13.74
C ARG A 70 -2.66 -5.39 -13.97
N TRP A 71 -3.16 -4.32 -13.34
CA TRP A 71 -2.53 -3.00 -13.44
C TRP A 71 -1.10 -3.00 -12.88
N VAL A 72 -0.87 -3.70 -11.76
CA VAL A 72 0.48 -3.83 -11.18
C VAL A 72 1.42 -4.52 -12.16
N GLN A 73 0.97 -5.61 -12.77
CA GLN A 73 1.76 -6.35 -13.76
C GLN A 73 2.09 -5.49 -15.00
N GLU A 74 1.13 -4.68 -15.48
CA GLU A 74 1.35 -3.73 -16.57
C GLU A 74 2.41 -2.65 -16.20
N ILE A 75 2.37 -2.11 -14.97
CA ILE A 75 3.36 -1.16 -14.48
C ILE A 75 4.74 -1.80 -14.41
N LEU A 76 4.85 -2.98 -13.83
CA LEU A 76 6.12 -3.70 -13.70
C LEU A 76 6.72 -4.00 -15.09
N GLN A 77 5.92 -4.43 -16.02
CA GLN A 77 6.34 -4.70 -17.40
C GLN A 77 6.80 -3.42 -18.12
N ALA A 78 6.08 -2.32 -17.96
CA ALA A 78 6.42 -1.04 -18.59
C ALA A 78 7.74 -0.43 -18.07
N GLN A 79 8.19 -0.87 -16.90
CA GLN A 79 9.44 -0.43 -16.26
C GLN A 79 10.58 -1.42 -16.46
N ASP A 80 10.43 -2.44 -17.32
CA ASP A 80 11.39 -3.54 -17.53
C ASP A 80 11.84 -4.20 -16.21
N LEU A 81 10.93 -4.26 -15.24
CA LEU A 81 11.21 -4.83 -13.93
C LEU A 81 11.26 -6.35 -14.01
N PRO A 82 12.28 -6.98 -13.39
CA PRO A 82 12.39 -8.44 -13.37
C PRO A 82 11.11 -9.05 -12.77
N GLY A 83 10.73 -10.21 -13.29
CA GLY A 83 9.51 -10.91 -12.87
C GLY A 83 9.40 -11.00 -11.35
N GLN A 84 8.29 -10.52 -10.84
CA GLN A 84 7.97 -10.59 -9.42
C GLN A 84 7.16 -11.86 -9.17
N GLU A 85 7.68 -12.74 -8.37
CA GLU A 85 7.07 -14.06 -8.12
C GLU A 85 5.88 -13.97 -7.15
N ARG A 86 5.90 -12.95 -6.29
CA ARG A 86 4.84 -12.75 -5.31
C ARG A 86 4.48 -11.29 -5.20
N ILE A 87 3.21 -10.99 -5.40
CA ILE A 87 2.65 -9.65 -5.27
C ILE A 87 1.55 -9.69 -4.21
N LEU A 88 1.76 -8.97 -3.13
CA LEU A 88 0.80 -8.85 -2.03
C LEU A 88 0.14 -7.48 -2.07
N LEU A 89 -1.17 -7.46 -1.83
CA LEU A 89 -1.92 -6.23 -1.60
C LEU A 89 -2.12 -6.06 -0.09
N LEU A 90 -1.64 -4.93 0.46
CA LEU A 90 -1.94 -4.44 1.80
C LEU A 90 -2.95 -3.31 1.67
N ALA A 91 -4.18 -3.53 2.11
CA ALA A 91 -5.27 -2.57 1.94
C ALA A 91 -6.33 -2.70 3.03
N GLN A 92 -7.10 -1.63 3.25
CA GLN A 92 -8.30 -1.69 4.09
C GLN A 92 -9.43 -2.38 3.31
N PRO A 93 -10.07 -3.41 3.89
CA PRO A 93 -11.23 -4.01 3.26
C PRO A 93 -12.46 -3.10 3.34
N ARG A 94 -13.39 -3.28 2.42
CA ARG A 94 -14.74 -2.76 2.60
C ARG A 94 -15.40 -3.42 3.81
N THR A 95 -16.13 -2.64 4.58
CA THR A 95 -17.00 -3.12 5.65
C THR A 95 -18.44 -2.87 5.25
N LEU A 96 -19.25 -3.91 5.10
CA LEU A 96 -20.64 -3.83 4.62
C LEU A 96 -20.77 -3.01 3.32
N GLY A 97 -19.79 -3.14 2.40
CA GLY A 97 -19.74 -2.43 1.12
C GLY A 97 -19.16 -1.02 1.18
N HIS A 98 -18.93 -0.44 2.37
CA HIS A 98 -18.30 0.86 2.53
C HIS A 98 -16.77 0.74 2.55
N VAL A 99 -16.07 1.58 1.77
CA VAL A 99 -14.60 1.62 1.73
C VAL A 99 -14.09 3.04 1.98
N PHE A 100 -13.08 3.11 2.83
CA PHE A 100 -12.23 4.28 2.96
C PHE A 100 -10.78 3.79 3.04
N ASN A 101 -10.01 4.00 2.00
CA ASN A 101 -8.67 3.48 1.86
C ASN A 101 -7.72 4.64 1.52
N PRO A 102 -7.22 5.38 2.54
CA PRO A 102 -6.36 6.54 2.32
C PRO A 102 -5.02 6.16 1.70
N VAL A 103 -4.53 4.96 1.98
CA VAL A 103 -3.34 4.41 1.35
C VAL A 103 -3.44 2.89 1.25
N SER A 104 -3.02 2.33 0.12
CA SER A 104 -2.80 0.91 -0.05
C SER A 104 -1.44 0.65 -0.70
N PHE A 105 -0.90 -0.55 -0.51
CA PHE A 105 0.43 -0.89 -0.98
C PHE A 105 0.41 -2.23 -1.72
N TRP A 106 1.03 -2.23 -2.88
CA TRP A 106 1.40 -3.44 -3.61
C TRP A 106 2.85 -3.76 -3.31
N LEU A 107 3.07 -4.87 -2.62
CA LEU A 107 4.38 -5.33 -2.17
C LEU A 107 4.86 -6.43 -3.13
N CYS A 108 5.90 -6.13 -3.91
CA CYS A 108 6.38 -7.01 -4.97
C CYS A 108 7.71 -7.65 -4.57
N PHE A 109 7.70 -8.99 -4.48
CA PHE A 109 8.82 -9.80 -4.02
C PHE A 109 9.42 -10.64 -5.16
N ASP A 110 10.72 -10.87 -5.12
CA ASP A 110 11.42 -11.77 -6.02
C ASP A 110 11.31 -13.25 -5.60
N GLN A 111 12.00 -14.13 -6.35
CA GLN A 111 12.05 -15.59 -6.08
C GLN A 111 12.69 -15.94 -4.74
N GLN A 112 13.55 -15.09 -4.22
CA GLN A 112 14.23 -15.25 -2.93
C GLN A 112 13.46 -14.62 -1.77
N ASP A 113 12.23 -14.16 -2.04
CA ASP A 113 11.35 -13.51 -1.06
C ASP A 113 11.87 -12.15 -0.55
N HIS A 114 12.71 -11.47 -1.34
CA HIS A 114 13.12 -10.11 -1.04
C HIS A 114 12.15 -9.10 -1.64
N LEU A 115 11.76 -8.12 -0.84
CA LEU A 115 10.96 -6.97 -1.31
C LEU A 115 11.82 -6.13 -2.29
N ARG A 116 11.37 -5.97 -3.52
CA ARG A 116 12.09 -5.23 -4.58
C ARG A 116 11.42 -3.92 -4.95
N VAL A 117 10.10 -3.96 -4.99
CA VAL A 117 9.29 -2.84 -5.44
C VAL A 117 8.07 -2.71 -4.55
N VAL A 118 7.69 -1.48 -4.24
CA VAL A 118 6.40 -1.17 -3.65
C VAL A 118 5.69 -0.14 -4.52
N ILE A 119 4.41 -0.37 -4.82
CA ILE A 119 3.56 0.66 -5.41
C ILE A 119 2.62 1.13 -4.31
N ALA A 120 2.75 2.40 -3.92
CA ALA A 120 1.89 3.03 -2.93
C ALA A 120 0.79 3.82 -3.64
N GLU A 121 -0.47 3.46 -3.42
CA GLU A 121 -1.64 4.19 -3.90
C GLU A 121 -2.17 5.09 -2.79
N VAL A 122 -1.94 6.38 -2.90
CA VAL A 122 -2.33 7.39 -1.89
C VAL A 122 -3.57 8.13 -2.36
N GLY A 123 -4.67 7.96 -1.64
CA GLY A 123 -5.94 8.64 -1.90
C GLY A 123 -6.08 9.92 -1.06
N ASN A 124 -6.80 10.91 -1.56
CA ASN A 124 -7.21 12.06 -0.80
C ASN A 124 -8.73 12.09 -0.58
N THR A 125 -9.18 12.97 0.31
CA THR A 125 -10.61 13.14 0.64
C THR A 125 -11.46 13.68 -0.51
N PHE A 126 -10.83 14.19 -1.58
CA PHE A 126 -11.52 14.65 -2.79
C PHE A 126 -11.72 13.56 -3.84
N GLY A 127 -11.38 12.29 -3.49
CA GLY A 127 -11.52 11.16 -4.39
C GLY A 127 -10.44 11.04 -5.46
N GLN A 128 -9.34 11.78 -5.33
CA GLN A 128 -8.17 11.65 -6.20
C GLN A 128 -7.22 10.61 -5.61
N ARG A 129 -6.49 9.91 -6.49
CA ARG A 129 -5.46 8.94 -6.13
C ARG A 129 -4.16 9.27 -6.86
N HIS A 130 -3.05 9.16 -6.13
CA HIS A 130 -1.71 9.25 -6.68
C HIS A 130 -0.98 7.94 -6.40
N SER A 131 -0.35 7.38 -7.43
CA SER A 131 0.44 6.16 -7.29
C SER A 131 1.91 6.49 -7.35
N TYR A 132 2.68 5.92 -6.43
CA TYR A 132 4.12 6.12 -6.28
C TYR A 132 4.83 4.79 -6.44
N LEU A 133 5.81 4.76 -7.34
CA LEU A 133 6.70 3.62 -7.50
C LEU A 133 7.91 3.80 -6.58
N CYS A 134 8.08 2.88 -5.67
CA CYS A 134 9.13 2.88 -4.66
C CYS A 134 10.07 1.71 -4.92
N HIS A 135 11.30 1.99 -5.26
CA HIS A 135 12.36 1.00 -5.45
C HIS A 135 13.73 1.61 -5.17
N ARG A 136 14.71 0.78 -4.92
CA ARG A 136 16.11 1.20 -4.86
C ARG A 136 16.73 1.21 -6.26
N ASP A 137 17.90 1.84 -6.40
CA ASP A 137 18.68 1.79 -7.62
C ASP A 137 18.94 0.33 -8.02
N ASN A 138 18.87 0.06 -9.33
CA ASN A 138 19.02 -1.29 -9.90
C ASN A 138 18.07 -2.34 -9.28
N PHE A 139 16.95 -1.89 -8.70
CA PHE A 139 15.96 -2.75 -8.03
C PHE A 139 16.59 -3.70 -7.00
N ALA A 140 17.61 -3.23 -6.27
CA ALA A 140 18.19 -3.95 -5.17
C ALA A 140 17.13 -4.25 -4.08
N PRO A 141 17.30 -5.30 -3.26
CA PRO A 141 16.38 -5.57 -2.14
C PRO A 141 16.19 -4.36 -1.25
N ILE A 142 14.93 -4.08 -0.91
CA ILE A 142 14.57 -3.02 0.02
C ILE A 142 14.76 -3.56 1.44
N ALA A 143 15.61 -2.87 2.22
CA ALA A 143 15.83 -3.18 3.63
C ALA A 143 15.07 -2.17 4.53
N ALA A 144 14.79 -2.58 5.77
CA ALA A 144 14.00 -1.79 6.72
C ALA A 144 14.52 -0.36 6.96
N GLN A 145 15.84 -0.15 6.86
CA GLN A 145 16.46 1.17 7.06
C GLN A 145 16.48 2.05 5.79
N ASP A 146 16.10 1.51 4.63
CA ASP A 146 16.17 2.26 3.39
C ASP A 146 15.09 3.33 3.32
N LYS A 147 15.49 4.57 3.06
CA LYS A 147 14.61 5.67 2.73
C LYS A 147 14.52 5.81 1.23
N ILE A 148 13.36 5.59 0.68
CA ILE A 148 13.13 5.56 -0.76
C ILE A 148 12.38 6.82 -1.16
N SER A 149 13.00 7.64 -2.02
CA SER A 149 12.31 8.74 -2.69
C SER A 149 11.41 8.17 -3.79
N ALA A 150 10.13 8.47 -3.71
CA ALA A 150 9.16 7.88 -4.60
C ALA A 150 9.04 8.64 -5.92
N GLN A 151 8.96 7.90 -7.02
CA GLN A 151 8.61 8.44 -8.32
C GLN A 151 7.10 8.37 -8.53
N LYS A 152 6.49 9.50 -8.92
CA LYS A 152 5.06 9.53 -9.26
C LYS A 152 4.83 8.82 -10.59
N ILE A 153 3.92 7.84 -10.61
CA ILE A 153 3.51 7.14 -11.83
C ILE A 153 2.43 7.98 -12.54
N PHE A 154 2.72 8.43 -13.75
CA PHE A 154 1.91 9.42 -14.49
C PHE A 154 0.55 8.93 -15.00
N HIS A 155 0.21 7.65 -14.92
CA HIS A 155 -1.00 7.11 -15.56
C HIS A 155 -2.33 7.38 -14.84
N VAL A 156 -2.36 8.17 -13.73
CA VAL A 156 -3.55 8.21 -12.88
C VAL A 156 -4.19 9.59 -12.70
N SER A 157 -3.56 10.69 -13.04
CA SER A 157 -4.21 12.02 -13.06
C SER A 157 -3.35 13.08 -13.77
N PRO A 158 -3.89 13.82 -14.74
CA PRO A 158 -3.17 14.91 -15.40
C PRO A 158 -3.12 16.22 -14.58
N PHE A 159 -3.73 16.29 -13.39
CA PHE A 159 -3.93 17.55 -12.68
C PHE A 159 -3.24 17.57 -11.31
N GLN A 160 -2.24 18.37 -11.25
CA GLN A 160 -1.44 19.03 -10.21
C GLN A 160 -0.02 18.50 -10.03
N PRO A 161 0.99 19.41 -10.19
CA PRO A 161 2.32 19.16 -9.66
C PRO A 161 2.23 19.16 -8.13
N THR A 162 2.49 18.04 -7.50
CA THR A 162 2.70 17.99 -6.06
C THR A 162 4.08 18.61 -5.79
N HIS A 163 4.11 19.86 -5.29
CA HIS A 163 5.32 20.44 -4.76
C HIS A 163 5.65 19.75 -3.43
N GLY A 164 6.65 18.90 -3.43
CA GLY A 164 7.15 18.20 -2.25
C GLY A 164 7.61 16.78 -2.56
N ASP A 165 8.57 16.31 -1.76
CA ASP A 165 9.17 14.99 -1.90
C ASP A 165 8.55 14.03 -0.91
N TYR A 166 8.14 12.84 -1.40
CA TYR A 166 7.72 11.75 -0.57
C TYR A 166 8.89 10.79 -0.36
N GLN A 167 9.16 10.48 0.89
CA GLN A 167 10.07 9.41 1.29
C GLN A 167 9.29 8.30 1.96
N PHE A 168 9.57 7.06 1.57
CA PHE A 168 8.95 5.86 2.11
C PHE A 168 10.00 4.99 2.78
N GLN A 169 9.59 4.31 3.82
CA GLN A 169 10.36 3.28 4.50
C GLN A 169 9.48 2.06 4.73
N PHE A 170 10.00 0.87 4.48
CA PHE A 170 9.22 -0.37 4.54
C PHE A 170 10.00 -1.41 5.35
N ASP A 171 9.46 -1.82 6.47
CA ASP A 171 9.90 -3.00 7.21
C ASP A 171 8.77 -4.04 7.17
N ILE A 172 8.91 -5.00 6.27
CA ILE A 172 7.89 -6.02 5.98
C ILE A 172 8.40 -7.37 6.42
N GLN A 173 8.09 -7.75 7.65
CA GLN A 173 8.52 -9.00 8.27
C GLN A 173 7.42 -10.07 8.20
N SER A 174 7.75 -11.30 8.64
CA SER A 174 6.78 -12.39 8.76
C SER A 174 5.69 -12.10 9.80
N GLU A 175 6.04 -11.38 10.88
CA GLU A 175 5.17 -11.13 12.04
C GLU A 175 4.76 -9.66 12.21
N LEU A 176 5.35 -8.74 11.43
CA LEU A 176 5.17 -7.31 11.60
C LEU A 176 5.12 -6.60 10.25
N ILE A 177 4.28 -5.60 10.15
CA ILE A 177 4.33 -4.55 9.12
C ILE A 177 4.66 -3.24 9.82
N ASP A 178 5.71 -2.56 9.37
CA ASP A 178 6.06 -1.19 9.75
C ASP A 178 6.35 -0.39 8.48
N ILE A 179 5.50 0.59 8.22
CA ILE A 179 5.62 1.47 7.05
C ILE A 179 5.59 2.90 7.52
N SER A 180 6.54 3.72 7.04
CA SER A 180 6.49 5.16 7.23
C SER A 180 6.47 5.91 5.91
N ILE A 181 5.72 7.01 5.88
CA ILE A 181 5.60 7.94 4.77
C ILE A 181 5.93 9.32 5.29
N GLU A 182 6.99 9.91 4.78
CA GLU A 182 7.38 11.28 5.11
C GLU A 182 7.16 12.17 3.89
N TYR A 183 6.37 13.21 4.05
CA TYR A 183 6.18 14.26 3.06
C TYR A 183 6.99 15.48 3.49
N LEU A 184 7.91 15.91 2.63
CA LEU A 184 8.81 17.04 2.88
C LEU A 184 8.46 18.21 1.96
N ARG A 185 8.36 19.40 2.54
CA ARG A 185 8.19 20.66 1.81
C ARG A 185 8.92 21.80 2.54
N GLU A 186 9.15 22.91 1.85
CA GLU A 186 9.67 24.12 2.49
C GLU A 186 8.78 24.56 3.67
N GLY A 187 9.40 24.76 4.84
CA GLY A 187 8.72 25.21 6.07
C GLY A 187 7.94 24.13 6.83
N GLY A 188 8.03 22.85 6.45
CA GLY A 188 7.39 21.78 7.22
C GLY A 188 7.22 20.47 6.46
N GLY A 189 6.38 19.59 7.01
CA GLY A 189 6.12 18.28 6.43
C GLY A 189 5.04 17.51 7.18
N LEU A 190 4.85 16.28 6.80
CA LEU A 190 3.98 15.32 7.44
C LEU A 190 4.73 13.99 7.58
N LEU A 191 4.61 13.37 8.73
CA LEU A 191 4.98 11.97 8.94
C LEU A 191 3.71 11.17 9.20
N ALA A 192 3.54 10.09 8.45
CA ALA A 192 2.52 9.08 8.70
C ALA A 192 3.19 7.72 8.90
N THR A 193 2.74 6.95 9.88
CA THR A 193 3.21 5.58 10.10
C THR A 193 2.05 4.61 10.15
N LEU A 194 2.32 3.35 9.80
CA LEU A 194 1.41 2.23 9.90
C LEU A 194 2.20 1.06 10.49
N VAL A 195 1.90 0.71 11.74
CA VAL A 195 2.64 -0.34 12.46
C VAL A 195 1.65 -1.33 13.05
N GLY A 196 1.80 -2.61 12.73
CA GLY A 196 0.91 -3.65 13.27
C GLY A 196 1.41 -5.07 13.08
N PRO A 197 1.04 -5.98 14.00
CA PRO A 197 1.37 -7.39 13.88
C PRO A 197 0.59 -8.03 12.72
N ARG A 198 1.21 -9.01 12.09
CA ARG A 198 0.56 -9.87 11.10
C ARG A 198 -0.04 -11.08 11.81
N GLN A 199 -1.30 -11.29 11.63
CA GLN A 199 -2.02 -12.44 12.18
C GLN A 199 -2.88 -13.09 11.09
N PRO A 200 -2.94 -14.42 10.99
CA PRO A 200 -3.84 -15.06 10.05
C PRO A 200 -5.28 -14.59 10.28
N LEU A 201 -5.95 -14.16 9.21
CA LEU A 201 -7.38 -13.85 9.28
C LEU A 201 -8.16 -15.17 9.33
N THR A 202 -8.84 -15.39 10.44
CA THR A 202 -9.69 -16.57 10.69
C THR A 202 -11.16 -16.19 10.79
N ASN A 203 -12.05 -17.22 10.79
CA ASN A 203 -13.48 -17.02 11.03
C ASN A 203 -13.75 -16.59 12.47
#